data_33635e78197835df622e3a58e6597381
#
_entry.id   33635e78197835df622e3a58e6597381
#
_cell.length_a   1.000
_cell.length_b   1.000
_cell.length_c   1.000
_cell.angle_alpha   90.00
_cell.angle_beta   90.00
_cell.angle_gamma   90.00
#
_symmetry.space_group_name_H-M   'P 1'
#
loop_
_entity.id
_entity.type
_entity.pdbx_description
1 polymer ?
#
loop_
_entity_poly.entity_id
_entity_poly.type
_entity_poly.pdbx_seq_one_letter_code
_entity_poly.pdbx_strand_id
1 'polypeptide(L)'
;VPKRAPTIANVAYGTHERQVLDFYKAESAKPTPLLFFIHGGGWVNGDKSGVGIDELEACLAAGISVVSINYRYSWQAQLAGVMPPVQWPLEDAARALQFVRSKAGEWNIDKQRIGASGGSAGACSSLYLAFHDDMADPQSSDPIARESTRLWCAAVGGAQTSLDPKQLIEWTPNSRYGGHAFGFMDPNDRKTRDTRFAEFLEKRESVLKWIKMYSPYELVS
;
A
#
# COMPACT_ATOMS: atom_id res chain seq x y z
N VAL A 1 24.77 -5.29 -8.68
CA VAL A 1 24.64 -3.91 -9.14
C VAL A 1 24.40 -3.05 -7.91
N PRO A 2 25.18 -1.97 -7.66
CA PRO A 2 24.93 -1.10 -6.53
C PRO A 2 23.53 -0.48 -6.64
N LYS A 3 22.76 -0.51 -5.55
CA LYS A 3 21.44 0.11 -5.47
C LYS A 3 21.58 1.63 -5.65
N ARG A 4 20.70 2.23 -6.49
CA ARG A 4 20.66 3.68 -6.62
C ARG A 4 20.24 4.31 -5.27
N ALA A 5 21.01 5.30 -4.81
CA ALA A 5 20.62 6.07 -3.64
C ALA A 5 19.41 6.96 -3.93
N PRO A 6 18.44 7.08 -3.01
CA PRO A 6 17.35 8.03 -3.17
C PRO A 6 17.86 9.48 -3.16
N THR A 7 17.13 10.36 -3.83
CA THR A 7 17.40 11.81 -3.78
C THR A 7 17.14 12.34 -2.37
N ILE A 8 16.07 11.86 -1.73
CA ILE A 8 15.77 12.14 -0.32
C ILE A 8 15.40 10.81 0.34
N ALA A 9 16.14 10.40 1.37
CA ALA A 9 15.94 9.15 2.07
C ALA A 9 15.17 9.34 3.37
N ASN A 10 14.38 8.32 3.74
CA ASN A 10 13.74 8.21 5.06
C ASN A 10 12.88 9.43 5.45
N VAL A 11 12.17 10.00 4.49
CA VAL A 11 11.25 11.11 4.76
C VAL A 11 10.06 10.61 5.56
N ALA A 12 9.84 11.15 6.76
CA ALA A 12 8.71 10.78 7.61
C ALA A 12 7.40 11.39 7.07
N TYR A 13 6.37 10.57 6.88
CA TYR A 13 5.02 10.99 6.55
C TYR A 13 4.02 10.80 7.72
N GLY A 14 4.52 10.28 8.84
CA GLY A 14 3.81 10.07 10.08
C GLY A 14 4.77 9.96 11.26
N THR A 15 4.26 9.57 12.43
CA THR A 15 5.02 9.55 13.69
C THR A 15 5.66 8.20 14.03
N HIS A 16 5.25 7.13 13.35
CA HIS A 16 5.79 5.79 13.57
C HIS A 16 7.07 5.57 12.75
N GLU A 17 8.04 4.82 13.28
CA GLU A 17 9.33 4.53 12.62
C GLU A 17 9.20 3.97 11.20
N ARG A 18 8.11 3.23 10.93
CA ARG A 18 7.84 2.69 9.61
C ARG A 18 7.06 3.64 8.69
N GLN A 19 6.55 4.76 9.18
CA GLN A 19 5.89 5.76 8.34
C GLN A 19 6.92 6.68 7.66
N VAL A 20 7.77 6.05 6.85
CA VAL A 20 8.87 6.71 6.10
C VAL A 20 8.86 6.28 4.65
N LEU A 21 9.39 7.13 3.80
CA LEU A 21 9.51 6.88 2.36
C LEU A 21 10.85 7.34 1.82
N ASP A 22 11.23 6.82 0.66
CA ASP A 22 12.35 7.28 -0.15
C ASP A 22 11.83 7.94 -1.43
N PHE A 23 12.39 9.08 -1.79
CA PHE A 23 12.08 9.80 -3.00
C PHE A 23 13.26 9.79 -3.98
N TYR A 24 12.98 9.43 -5.22
CA TYR A 24 13.92 9.41 -6.34
C TYR A 24 13.42 10.40 -7.40
N LYS A 25 14.13 11.49 -7.56
CA LYS A 25 13.75 12.57 -8.48
C LYS A 25 14.25 12.28 -9.89
N ALA A 26 13.36 12.37 -10.88
CA ALA A 26 13.75 12.43 -12.28
C ALA A 26 14.19 13.84 -12.65
N GLU A 27 15.17 13.92 -13.57
CA GLU A 27 15.65 15.19 -14.11
C GLU A 27 14.61 15.81 -15.05
N SER A 28 14.07 16.96 -14.70
CA SER A 28 13.08 17.67 -15.52
C SER A 28 12.94 19.14 -15.09
N ALA A 29 12.82 20.05 -16.07
CA ALA A 29 12.46 21.43 -15.85
C ALA A 29 10.95 21.63 -15.57
N LYS A 30 10.12 20.62 -15.89
CA LYS A 30 8.66 20.64 -15.67
C LYS A 30 8.29 19.64 -14.59
N PRO A 31 7.15 19.82 -13.90
CA PRO A 31 6.65 18.82 -12.95
C PRO A 31 6.55 17.43 -13.58
N THR A 32 7.13 16.43 -12.91
CA THR A 32 7.22 15.06 -13.39
C THR A 32 5.99 14.25 -12.98
N PRO A 33 5.54 13.26 -13.79
CA PRO A 33 4.72 12.18 -13.27
C PRO A 33 5.43 11.47 -12.12
N LEU A 34 4.66 10.75 -11.30
CA LEU A 34 5.20 9.99 -10.18
C LEU A 34 4.72 8.54 -10.20
N LEU A 35 5.64 7.62 -10.01
CA LEU A 35 5.34 6.24 -9.60
C LEU A 35 5.36 6.15 -8.07
N PHE A 36 4.23 5.78 -7.48
CA PHE A 36 4.07 5.54 -6.06
C PHE A 36 4.15 4.03 -5.80
N PHE A 37 5.32 3.57 -5.35
CA PHE A 37 5.60 2.15 -5.17
C PHE A 37 5.29 1.70 -3.74
N ILE A 38 4.53 0.60 -3.61
CA ILE A 38 4.16 -0.04 -2.34
C ILE A 38 4.73 -1.46 -2.35
N HIS A 39 5.61 -1.78 -1.40
CA HIS A 39 6.21 -3.11 -1.33
C HIS A 39 5.21 -4.19 -0.93
N GLY A 40 5.47 -5.43 -1.36
CA GLY A 40 4.74 -6.62 -0.96
C GLY A 40 5.13 -7.13 0.43
N GLY A 41 4.93 -8.43 0.66
CA GLY A 41 5.29 -9.10 1.92
C GLY A 41 4.09 -9.39 2.82
N GLY A 42 2.87 -9.43 2.27
CA GLY A 42 1.65 -9.80 3.01
C GLY A 42 1.30 -8.85 4.15
N TRP A 43 1.73 -7.59 4.10
CA TRP A 43 1.59 -6.61 5.18
C TRP A 43 2.23 -7.03 6.51
N VAL A 44 3.07 -8.09 6.52
CA VAL A 44 3.75 -8.60 7.72
C VAL A 44 5.27 -8.45 7.66
N ASN A 45 5.81 -8.18 6.48
CA ASN A 45 7.24 -7.92 6.22
C ASN A 45 7.42 -7.08 4.96
N GLY A 46 8.67 -6.87 4.55
CA GLY A 46 9.05 -6.07 3.38
C GLY A 46 9.61 -4.72 3.76
N ASP A 47 10.11 -4.00 2.76
CA ASP A 47 10.73 -2.69 2.96
C ASP A 47 10.70 -1.87 1.67
N LYS A 48 10.66 -0.54 1.79
CA LYS A 48 10.72 0.41 0.68
C LYS A 48 11.93 0.22 -0.23
N SER A 49 12.99 -0.36 0.29
CA SER A 49 14.16 -0.76 -0.50
C SER A 49 13.88 -1.91 -1.50
N GLY A 50 12.67 -2.48 -1.49
CA GLY A 50 12.22 -3.54 -2.40
C GLY A 50 11.81 -3.06 -3.80
N VAL A 51 11.84 -1.76 -4.09
CA VAL A 51 11.63 -1.27 -5.47
C VAL A 51 12.71 -1.87 -6.38
N GLY A 52 12.29 -2.45 -7.52
CA GLY A 52 13.19 -3.05 -8.49
C GLY A 52 14.13 -2.01 -9.10
N ILE A 53 15.42 -2.32 -9.19
CA ILE A 53 16.39 -1.36 -9.76
C ILE A 53 16.09 -1.06 -11.23
N ASP A 54 15.72 -2.07 -12.01
CA ASP A 54 15.41 -1.90 -13.43
C ASP A 54 14.14 -1.05 -13.63
N GLU A 55 13.11 -1.27 -12.82
CA GLU A 55 11.89 -0.46 -12.81
C GLU A 55 12.19 0.99 -12.42
N LEU A 56 12.99 1.19 -11.37
CA LEU A 56 13.40 2.51 -10.90
C LEU A 56 14.18 3.28 -12.00
N GLU A 57 15.19 2.65 -12.59
CA GLU A 57 16.02 3.28 -13.63
C GLU A 57 15.21 3.58 -14.90
N ALA A 58 14.32 2.67 -15.30
CA ALA A 58 13.41 2.89 -16.43
C ALA A 58 12.48 4.09 -16.21
N CYS A 59 11.89 4.21 -15.01
CA CYS A 59 11.06 5.34 -14.65
C CYS A 59 11.84 6.66 -14.71
N LEU A 60 12.99 6.70 -14.06
CA LEU A 60 13.81 7.93 -14.01
C LEU A 60 14.29 8.34 -15.42
N ALA A 61 14.70 7.40 -16.26
CA ALA A 61 15.07 7.64 -17.65
C ALA A 61 13.90 8.15 -18.50
N ALA A 62 12.67 7.75 -18.17
CA ALA A 62 11.45 8.24 -18.81
C ALA A 62 10.95 9.59 -18.24
N GLY A 63 11.68 10.21 -17.32
CA GLY A 63 11.28 11.46 -16.67
C GLY A 63 10.17 11.30 -15.63
N ILE A 64 10.01 10.09 -15.07
CA ILE A 64 9.03 9.76 -14.02
C ILE A 64 9.77 9.65 -12.70
N SER A 65 9.43 10.51 -11.73
CA SER A 65 9.95 10.40 -10.37
C SER A 65 9.35 9.18 -9.66
N VAL A 66 10.03 8.67 -8.64
CA VAL A 66 9.57 7.48 -7.90
C VAL A 66 9.54 7.78 -6.40
N VAL A 67 8.49 7.35 -5.72
CA VAL A 67 8.43 7.25 -4.26
C VAL A 67 8.26 5.79 -3.90
N SER A 68 9.02 5.30 -2.94
CA SER A 68 8.86 3.97 -2.35
C SER A 68 8.60 4.11 -0.86
N ILE A 69 7.51 3.52 -0.37
CA ILE A 69 7.05 3.69 1.01
C ILE A 69 7.29 2.45 1.87
N ASN A 70 7.55 2.68 3.16
CA ASN A 70 7.26 1.73 4.22
C ASN A 70 5.88 2.05 4.82
N TYR A 71 5.27 1.06 5.45
CA TYR A 71 4.01 1.17 6.17
C TYR A 71 4.06 0.31 7.45
N ARG A 72 3.22 0.62 8.45
CA ARG A 72 3.06 -0.21 9.65
C ARG A 72 2.51 -1.58 9.26
N TYR A 73 3.02 -2.63 9.88
CA TYR A 73 2.59 -3.99 9.58
C TYR A 73 1.27 -4.35 10.28
N SER A 74 0.53 -5.27 9.69
CA SER A 74 -0.73 -5.76 10.26
C SER A 74 -0.56 -6.43 11.63
N TRP A 75 0.55 -7.14 11.89
CA TRP A 75 0.82 -7.71 13.21
C TRP A 75 1.06 -6.63 14.27
N GLN A 76 1.64 -5.47 13.92
CA GLN A 76 1.77 -4.32 14.82
C GLN A 76 0.41 -3.73 15.17
N ALA A 77 -0.48 -3.63 14.17
CA ALA A 77 -1.87 -3.21 14.37
C ALA A 77 -2.61 -4.16 15.33
N GLN A 78 -2.46 -5.47 15.12
CA GLN A 78 -3.09 -6.48 15.95
C GLN A 78 -2.59 -6.44 17.41
N LEU A 79 -1.28 -6.27 17.63
CA LEU A 79 -0.69 -6.08 18.97
C LEU A 79 -1.19 -4.80 19.65
N ALA A 80 -1.47 -3.76 18.89
CA ALA A 80 -2.04 -2.51 19.37
C ALA A 80 -3.58 -2.57 19.56
N GLY A 81 -4.21 -3.73 19.32
CA GLY A 81 -5.67 -3.90 19.45
C GLY A 81 -6.48 -3.33 18.28
N VAL A 82 -5.86 -2.97 17.18
CA VAL A 82 -6.55 -2.44 16.00
C VAL A 82 -7.13 -3.58 15.16
N MET A 83 -8.42 -3.51 14.88
CA MET A 83 -9.15 -4.50 14.10
C MET A 83 -10.02 -3.85 13.01
N PRO A 84 -9.95 -4.31 11.76
CA PRO A 84 -9.04 -5.35 11.30
C PRO A 84 -7.59 -4.84 11.16
N PRO A 85 -6.59 -5.73 11.33
CA PRO A 85 -5.18 -5.32 11.28
C PRO A 85 -4.73 -4.70 9.97
N VAL A 86 -5.34 -5.07 8.83
CA VAL A 86 -5.02 -4.52 7.51
C VAL A 86 -5.33 -3.02 7.38
N GLN A 87 -6.13 -2.48 8.29
CA GLN A 87 -6.44 -1.05 8.33
C GLN A 87 -5.17 -0.20 8.36
N TRP A 88 -4.21 -0.52 9.22
CA TRP A 88 -2.99 0.29 9.36
C TRP A 88 -2.15 0.38 8.07
N PRO A 89 -1.75 -0.74 7.41
CA PRO A 89 -0.96 -0.62 6.18
C PRO A 89 -1.70 0.11 5.05
N LEU A 90 -3.02 -0.02 4.95
CA LEU A 90 -3.81 0.66 3.91
C LEU A 90 -4.00 2.15 4.22
N GLU A 91 -4.28 2.52 5.47
CA GLU A 91 -4.32 3.93 5.90
C GLU A 91 -2.95 4.61 5.75
N ASP A 92 -1.87 3.90 6.06
CA ASP A 92 -0.52 4.42 5.88
C ASP A 92 -0.20 4.66 4.40
N ALA A 93 -0.64 3.78 3.50
CA ALA A 93 -0.48 3.98 2.07
C ALA A 93 -1.27 5.21 1.58
N ALA A 94 -2.50 5.40 2.04
CA ALA A 94 -3.31 6.58 1.76
C ALA A 94 -2.65 7.86 2.30
N ARG A 95 -2.21 7.83 3.56
CA ARG A 95 -1.52 8.95 4.21
C ARG A 95 -0.23 9.33 3.50
N ALA A 96 0.58 8.33 3.10
CA ALA A 96 1.81 8.58 2.36
C ALA A 96 1.53 9.22 1.00
N LEU A 97 0.47 8.80 0.29
CA LEU A 97 0.07 9.40 -0.98
C LEU A 97 -0.37 10.86 -0.80
N GLN A 98 -1.16 11.16 0.22
CA GLN A 98 -1.54 12.53 0.58
C GLN A 98 -0.32 13.39 0.93
N PHE A 99 0.62 12.83 1.71
CA PHE A 99 1.87 13.51 2.04
C PHE A 99 2.69 13.85 0.78
N VAL A 100 2.85 12.90 -0.14
CA VAL A 100 3.55 13.11 -1.41
C VAL A 100 2.89 14.23 -2.22
N ARG A 101 1.56 14.27 -2.28
CA ARG A 101 0.83 15.37 -2.95
C ARG A 101 1.08 16.72 -2.29
N SER A 102 1.14 16.78 -0.96
CA SER A 102 1.45 18.01 -0.23
C SER A 102 2.87 18.53 -0.54
N LYS A 103 3.79 17.64 -0.94
CA LYS A 103 5.17 17.95 -1.33
C LYS A 103 5.35 18.21 -2.82
N ALA A 104 4.31 18.14 -3.64
CA ALA A 104 4.43 18.15 -5.08
C ALA A 104 5.12 19.39 -5.63
N GLY A 105 4.86 20.58 -5.09
CA GLY A 105 5.55 21.81 -5.48
C GLY A 105 7.04 21.81 -5.14
N GLU A 106 7.40 21.34 -3.94
CA GLU A 106 8.78 21.24 -3.47
C GLU A 106 9.59 20.20 -4.26
N TRP A 107 8.95 19.08 -4.60
CA TRP A 107 9.57 17.93 -5.26
C TRP A 107 9.48 17.96 -6.79
N ASN A 108 8.85 18.99 -7.35
CA ASN A 108 8.59 19.13 -8.78
C ASN A 108 7.77 17.96 -9.37
N ILE A 109 6.69 17.58 -8.68
CA ILE A 109 5.77 16.49 -9.07
C ILE A 109 4.47 17.07 -9.62
N ASP A 110 3.94 16.47 -10.67
CA ASP A 110 2.58 16.72 -11.14
C ASP A 110 1.57 15.94 -10.31
N LYS A 111 0.81 16.62 -9.47
CA LYS A 111 -0.21 16.03 -8.60
C LYS A 111 -1.26 15.18 -9.35
N GLN A 112 -1.53 15.48 -10.61
CA GLN A 112 -2.56 14.80 -11.39
C GLN A 112 -2.06 13.51 -12.05
N ARG A 113 -0.74 13.35 -12.18
CA ARG A 113 -0.11 12.19 -12.83
C ARG A 113 0.65 11.33 -11.84
N ILE A 114 -0.07 10.82 -10.81
CA ILE A 114 0.48 9.87 -9.84
C ILE A 114 -0.14 8.50 -10.11
N GLY A 115 0.70 7.54 -10.52
CA GLY A 115 0.32 6.14 -10.65
C GLY A 115 0.85 5.33 -9.48
N ALA A 116 0.14 4.27 -9.06
CA ALA A 116 0.61 3.34 -8.06
C ALA A 116 1.10 2.02 -8.67
N SER A 117 2.12 1.41 -8.05
CA SER A 117 2.64 0.10 -8.41
C SER A 117 3.01 -0.70 -7.15
N GLY A 118 3.09 -2.00 -7.33
CA GLY A 118 3.54 -2.93 -6.30
C GLY A 118 3.25 -4.37 -6.67
N GLY A 119 3.80 -5.29 -5.88
CA GLY A 119 3.57 -6.72 -6.00
C GLY A 119 2.83 -7.30 -4.79
N SER A 120 2.04 -8.37 -4.98
CA SER A 120 1.37 -9.08 -3.88
C SER A 120 0.54 -8.13 -2.99
N ALA A 121 0.82 -8.04 -1.68
CA ALA A 121 0.15 -7.10 -0.76
C ALA A 121 0.28 -5.63 -1.19
N GLY A 122 1.42 -5.24 -1.80
CA GLY A 122 1.59 -3.91 -2.36
C GLY A 122 0.69 -3.66 -3.57
N ALA A 123 0.48 -4.70 -4.39
CA ALA A 123 -0.47 -4.67 -5.49
C ALA A 123 -1.91 -4.52 -4.98
N CYS A 124 -2.29 -5.29 -3.95
CA CYS A 124 -3.60 -5.16 -3.30
C CYS A 124 -3.81 -3.74 -2.74
N SER A 125 -2.80 -3.18 -2.06
CA SER A 125 -2.84 -1.80 -1.53
C SER A 125 -2.97 -0.76 -2.64
N SER A 126 -2.28 -0.95 -3.77
CA SER A 126 -2.38 -0.06 -4.93
C SER A 126 -3.78 -0.09 -5.54
N LEU A 127 -4.38 -1.28 -5.68
CA LEU A 127 -5.77 -1.43 -6.16
C LEU A 127 -6.78 -0.88 -5.15
N TYR A 128 -6.55 -1.08 -3.85
CA TYR A 128 -7.37 -0.47 -2.82
C TYR A 128 -7.44 1.06 -2.98
N LEU A 129 -6.28 1.73 -3.12
CA LEU A 129 -6.23 3.17 -3.36
C LEU A 129 -6.88 3.59 -4.69
N ALA A 130 -6.78 2.74 -5.73
CA ALA A 130 -7.33 3.05 -7.05
C ALA A 130 -8.88 3.01 -7.07
N PHE A 131 -9.48 2.09 -6.31
CA PHE A 131 -10.93 1.84 -6.32
C PHE A 131 -11.68 2.42 -5.12
N HIS A 132 -10.99 2.68 -4.01
CA HIS A 132 -11.60 3.31 -2.84
C HIS A 132 -12.02 4.75 -3.17
N ASP A 133 -13.07 5.25 -2.51
CA ASP A 133 -13.43 6.66 -2.58
C ASP A 133 -12.29 7.57 -2.14
N ASP A 134 -12.28 8.81 -2.62
CA ASP A 134 -11.27 9.78 -2.22
C ASP A 134 -11.33 10.01 -0.71
N MET A 135 -10.19 9.79 -0.03
CA MET A 135 -10.07 9.94 1.41
C MET A 135 -9.67 11.36 1.84
N ALA A 136 -9.72 12.32 0.91
CA ALA A 136 -9.49 13.72 1.26
C ALA A 136 -10.55 14.19 2.27
N ASP A 137 -10.10 14.84 3.34
CA ASP A 137 -10.97 15.57 4.26
C ASP A 137 -10.73 17.09 4.12
N PRO A 138 -11.54 17.79 3.28
CA PRO A 138 -11.36 19.22 3.05
C PRO A 138 -11.50 20.08 4.32
N GLN A 139 -12.16 19.56 5.35
CA GLN A 139 -12.39 20.26 6.63
C GLN A 139 -11.33 19.95 7.68
N SER A 140 -10.38 19.06 7.40
CA SER A 140 -9.32 18.70 8.34
C SER A 140 -8.43 19.90 8.67
N SER A 141 -8.06 20.02 9.93
CA SER A 141 -7.01 20.97 10.37
C SER A 141 -5.61 20.55 9.88
N ASP A 142 -5.44 19.26 9.56
CA ASP A 142 -4.21 18.73 8.97
C ASP A 142 -4.18 18.98 7.45
N PRO A 143 -3.26 19.82 6.94
CA PRO A 143 -3.19 20.13 5.51
C PRO A 143 -2.89 18.90 4.64
N ILE A 144 -2.23 17.87 5.19
CA ILE A 144 -1.97 16.63 4.45
C ILE A 144 -3.26 15.84 4.25
N ALA A 145 -4.12 15.74 5.25
CA ALA A 145 -5.40 15.02 5.16
C ALA A 145 -6.37 15.67 4.15
N ARG A 146 -6.15 16.93 3.76
CA ARG A 146 -6.93 17.61 2.71
C ARG A 146 -6.53 17.22 1.29
N GLU A 147 -5.38 16.59 1.10
CA GLU A 147 -4.92 16.13 -0.22
C GLU A 147 -5.66 14.86 -0.66
N SER A 148 -5.92 14.76 -1.95
CA SER A 148 -6.63 13.62 -2.57
C SER A 148 -5.82 12.32 -2.50
N THR A 149 -6.51 11.18 -2.41
CA THR A 149 -5.94 9.83 -2.60
C THR A 149 -6.19 9.25 -3.98
N ARG A 150 -6.82 10.00 -4.90
CA ARG A 150 -7.10 9.53 -6.26
C ARG A 150 -5.80 9.29 -7.04
N LEU A 151 -5.76 8.18 -7.76
CA LEU A 151 -4.66 7.81 -8.65
C LEU A 151 -5.05 8.07 -10.11
N TRP A 152 -4.06 8.38 -10.92
CA TRP A 152 -4.21 8.44 -12.38
C TRP A 152 -4.27 7.05 -13.00
N CYS A 153 -3.48 6.10 -12.49
CA CYS A 153 -3.49 4.70 -12.90
C CYS A 153 -2.90 3.81 -11.80
N ALA A 154 -3.09 2.49 -11.95
CA ALA A 154 -2.39 1.49 -11.16
C ALA A 154 -1.84 0.39 -12.10
N ALA A 155 -0.57 0.01 -11.93
CA ALA A 155 0.08 -1.07 -12.66
C ALA A 155 0.65 -2.07 -11.65
N VAL A 156 0.05 -3.25 -11.54
CA VAL A 156 0.31 -4.16 -10.42
C VAL A 156 0.63 -5.58 -10.87
N GLY A 157 1.40 -6.31 -10.07
CA GLY A 157 1.75 -7.70 -10.31
C GLY A 157 1.31 -8.64 -9.17
N GLY A 158 0.64 -9.77 -9.49
CA GLY A 158 0.26 -10.79 -8.51
C GLY A 158 -0.66 -10.29 -7.39
N ALA A 159 -1.59 -9.39 -7.72
CA ALA A 159 -2.50 -8.80 -6.75
C ALA A 159 -3.48 -9.82 -6.17
N GLN A 160 -3.73 -9.75 -4.87
CA GLN A 160 -4.93 -10.29 -4.26
C GLN A 160 -6.06 -9.28 -4.49
N THR A 161 -6.91 -9.55 -5.48
CA THR A 161 -8.05 -8.67 -5.81
C THR A 161 -9.20 -8.86 -4.83
N SER A 162 -9.33 -10.06 -4.27
CA SER A 162 -10.25 -10.36 -3.16
C SER A 162 -9.47 -10.84 -1.93
N LEU A 163 -10.00 -10.52 -0.76
CA LEU A 163 -9.56 -11.06 0.54
C LEU A 163 -10.61 -12.00 1.14
N ASP A 164 -11.66 -12.35 0.40
CA ASP A 164 -12.67 -13.33 0.81
C ASP A 164 -12.14 -14.75 0.67
N PRO A 165 -12.07 -15.55 1.77
CA PRO A 165 -11.55 -16.91 1.71
C PRO A 165 -12.37 -17.85 0.81
N LYS A 166 -13.69 -17.61 0.64
CA LYS A 166 -14.53 -18.39 -0.28
C LYS A 166 -14.17 -18.09 -1.73
N GLN A 167 -14.09 -16.82 -2.11
CA GLN A 167 -13.68 -16.43 -3.46
C GLN A 167 -12.25 -16.90 -3.77
N LEU A 168 -11.34 -16.79 -2.79
CA LEU A 168 -9.96 -17.25 -2.96
C LEU A 168 -9.88 -18.76 -3.25
N ILE A 169 -10.67 -19.60 -2.58
CA ILE A 169 -10.73 -21.05 -2.86
C ILE A 169 -11.35 -21.32 -4.23
N GLU A 170 -12.40 -20.58 -4.58
CA GLU A 170 -13.07 -20.75 -5.87
C GLU A 170 -12.15 -20.38 -7.04
N TRP A 171 -11.48 -19.24 -6.98
CA TRP A 171 -10.64 -18.74 -8.08
C TRP A 171 -9.24 -19.36 -8.11
N THR A 172 -8.70 -19.68 -6.93
CA THR A 172 -7.37 -20.25 -6.73
C THR A 172 -7.42 -21.36 -5.68
N PRO A 173 -7.85 -22.59 -6.03
CA PRO A 173 -8.18 -23.65 -5.06
C PRO A 173 -7.08 -24.01 -4.06
N ASN A 174 -5.82 -23.76 -4.41
CA ASN A 174 -4.67 -24.04 -3.54
C ASN A 174 -4.25 -22.82 -2.69
N SER A 175 -4.90 -21.68 -2.83
CA SER A 175 -4.59 -20.50 -2.03
C SER A 175 -5.03 -20.67 -0.58
N ARG A 176 -4.19 -20.21 0.36
CA ARG A 176 -4.47 -20.19 1.81
C ARG A 176 -4.02 -18.86 2.37
N TYR A 177 -4.51 -17.76 1.79
CA TYR A 177 -4.03 -16.41 2.05
C TYR A 177 -5.14 -15.53 2.63
N GLY A 178 -4.77 -14.43 3.28
CA GLY A 178 -5.66 -13.31 3.64
C GLY A 178 -6.10 -13.28 5.10
N GLY A 179 -6.07 -14.40 5.84
CA GLY A 179 -6.54 -14.45 7.22
C GLY A 179 -5.81 -13.47 8.15
N HIS A 180 -4.52 -13.25 7.94
CA HIS A 180 -3.72 -12.29 8.72
C HIS A 180 -4.18 -10.83 8.55
N ALA A 181 -4.84 -10.50 7.45
CA ALA A 181 -5.43 -9.18 7.24
C ALA A 181 -6.57 -8.89 8.25
N PHE A 182 -7.21 -9.94 8.76
CA PHE A 182 -8.37 -9.86 9.65
C PHE A 182 -8.12 -10.46 11.04
N GLY A 183 -6.87 -10.66 11.44
CA GLY A 183 -6.49 -11.11 12.78
C GLY A 183 -6.34 -12.63 12.93
N PHE A 184 -6.46 -13.40 11.86
CA PHE A 184 -6.24 -14.86 11.88
C PHE A 184 -4.75 -15.20 11.69
N MET A 185 -3.93 -14.65 12.57
CA MET A 185 -2.48 -14.88 12.66
C MET A 185 -2.06 -14.70 14.12
N ASP A 186 -1.02 -15.41 14.57
CA ASP A 186 -0.35 -15.03 15.81
C ASP A 186 0.54 -13.79 15.54
N PRO A 187 0.24 -12.63 16.14
CA PRO A 187 1.00 -11.43 15.90
C PRO A 187 2.46 -11.51 16.40
N ASN A 188 2.77 -12.45 17.30
CA ASN A 188 4.12 -12.70 17.82
C ASN A 188 4.92 -13.69 16.94
N ASP A 189 4.23 -14.43 16.05
CA ASP A 189 4.88 -15.36 15.12
C ASP A 189 4.37 -15.16 13.69
N ARG A 190 5.10 -14.34 12.93
CA ARG A 190 4.78 -14.04 11.52
C ARG A 190 4.78 -15.26 10.59
N LYS A 191 5.37 -16.39 11.00
CA LYS A 191 5.32 -17.64 10.24
C LYS A 191 3.93 -18.25 10.23
N THR A 192 3.08 -17.86 11.17
CA THR A 192 1.68 -18.33 11.28
C THR A 192 0.71 -17.60 10.35
N ARG A 193 1.20 -16.68 9.49
CA ARG A 193 0.39 -15.82 8.61
C ARG A 193 -0.73 -16.58 7.87
N ASP A 194 -0.46 -17.77 7.38
CA ASP A 194 -1.39 -18.55 6.56
C ASP A 194 -1.87 -19.83 7.26
N THR A 195 -1.41 -20.13 8.47
CA THR A 195 -1.70 -21.38 9.18
C THR A 195 -3.13 -21.45 9.72
N ARG A 196 -3.77 -20.29 9.97
CA ARG A 196 -5.14 -20.19 10.50
C ARG A 196 -6.19 -19.94 9.41
N PHE A 197 -5.89 -20.32 8.16
CA PHE A 197 -6.82 -20.11 7.05
C PHE A 197 -8.14 -20.88 7.21
N ALA A 198 -8.10 -22.11 7.77
CA ALA A 198 -9.31 -22.88 8.02
C ALA A 198 -10.25 -22.18 9.02
N GLU A 199 -9.68 -21.61 10.09
CA GLU A 199 -10.44 -20.81 11.05
C GLU A 199 -11.01 -19.53 10.41
N PHE A 200 -10.22 -18.87 9.56
CA PHE A 200 -10.68 -17.70 8.81
C PHE A 200 -11.87 -18.03 7.91
N LEU A 201 -11.82 -19.17 7.22
CA LEU A 201 -12.92 -19.65 6.37
C LEU A 201 -14.18 -19.96 7.20
N GLU A 202 -14.02 -20.64 8.34
CA GLU A 202 -15.11 -20.96 9.27
C GLU A 202 -15.77 -19.69 9.83
N LYS A 203 -14.95 -18.72 10.26
CA LYS A 203 -15.41 -17.47 10.86
C LYS A 203 -15.65 -16.34 9.84
N ARG A 204 -15.69 -16.62 8.56
CA ARG A 204 -15.84 -15.64 7.47
C ARG A 204 -16.96 -14.64 7.72
N GLU A 205 -18.13 -15.12 8.16
CA GLU A 205 -19.31 -14.27 8.35
C GLU A 205 -19.09 -13.20 9.45
N SER A 206 -18.31 -13.51 10.47
CA SER A 206 -17.99 -12.55 11.54
C SER A 206 -17.13 -11.38 11.08
N VAL A 207 -16.40 -11.54 9.99
CA VAL A 207 -15.49 -10.53 9.41
C VAL A 207 -15.92 -10.06 8.00
N LEU A 208 -17.09 -10.50 7.53
CA LEU A 208 -17.56 -10.20 6.17
C LEU A 208 -17.63 -8.70 5.87
N LYS A 209 -18.02 -7.90 6.87
CA LYS A 209 -18.01 -6.42 6.74
C LYS A 209 -16.61 -5.88 6.40
N TRP A 210 -15.58 -6.41 7.04
CA TRP A 210 -14.19 -6.00 6.79
C TRP A 210 -13.70 -6.51 5.44
N ILE A 211 -14.05 -7.76 5.08
CA ILE A 211 -13.72 -8.32 3.76
C ILE A 211 -14.24 -7.37 2.66
N LYS A 212 -15.50 -6.96 2.73
CA LYS A 212 -16.10 -6.04 1.77
C LYS A 212 -15.46 -4.65 1.78
N MET A 213 -15.04 -4.16 2.93
CA MET A 213 -14.43 -2.84 3.08
C MET A 213 -13.01 -2.77 2.49
N TYR A 214 -12.25 -3.87 2.54
CA TYR A 214 -10.82 -3.87 2.22
C TYR A 214 -10.43 -4.72 1.01
N SER A 215 -11.34 -5.47 0.42
CA SER A 215 -11.10 -6.20 -0.83
C SER A 215 -11.24 -5.28 -2.04
N PRO A 216 -10.22 -5.11 -2.87
CA PRO A 216 -10.35 -4.28 -4.07
C PRO A 216 -11.52 -4.66 -4.98
N TYR A 217 -11.81 -5.96 -5.10
CA TYR A 217 -12.93 -6.49 -5.87
C TYR A 217 -14.30 -5.93 -5.44
N GLU A 218 -14.49 -5.73 -4.13
CA GLU A 218 -15.73 -5.20 -3.57
C GLU A 218 -15.87 -3.67 -3.73
N LEU A 219 -14.77 -2.99 -4.09
CA LEU A 219 -14.74 -1.53 -4.27
C LEU A 219 -14.96 -1.12 -5.74
N VAL A 220 -14.98 -2.08 -6.66
CA VAL A 220 -15.31 -1.82 -8.08
C VAL A 220 -16.81 -1.83 -8.21
N SER A 221 -17.43 -0.66 -8.32
CA SER A 221 -18.85 -0.44 -8.54
C SER A 221 -19.13 0.07 -9.95
#